data_d73ef0248d9c70782bb86a64de9345b1
#
_entry.id   d73ef0248d9c70782bb86a64de9345b1
#
_cell.length_a   1.000
_cell.length_b   1.000
_cell.length_c   1.000
_cell.angle_alpha   90.00
_cell.angle_beta   90.00
_cell.angle_gamma   90.00
#
_symmetry.space_group_name_H-M   'P 1'
#
loop_
_entity.id
_entity.type
_entity.pdbx_description
1 polymer ?
#
loop_
_entity_poly.entity_id
_entity_poly.type
_entity_poly.pdbx_seq_one_letter_code
_entity_poly.pdbx_strand_id
1 'polypeptide(L)'
;GGYPLTLLKNDIQLGKSETVADTANVLSRFLGAITYRCFAHADVAELAANSSVPVLNALSDKHHPCQAAADLMTVLEHFTARNELKVSWVGDGNNVLHDLMLACGILGIDFHYAFPKGFEPDKGIVARAEDFAKENGSEMVGTNDPKEAVKDTNVIYTDVFISMGEEDMKDKLAAFDGFQVNMDLVSEANDNWAFMHCLPAHRGDEVTDAVMDHANSIVFDQAENRMWAQMSLLAYLVDNACLLYTSHAADDT
;
A
#
# COMPACT_ATOMS: atom_id res chain seq x y z
N GLY A 1 -11.23 -0.72 22.28
CA GLY A 1 -11.89 0.05 23.32
C GLY A 1 -12.11 1.53 22.97
N GLY A 2 -11.72 2.02 21.79
CA GLY A 2 -11.96 3.39 21.37
C GLY A 2 -13.35 3.61 20.78
N TYR A 3 -13.77 4.87 20.74
CA TYR A 3 -14.99 5.29 20.04
C TYR A 3 -14.62 5.99 18.72
N PRO A 4 -15.03 5.47 17.56
CA PRO A 4 -14.73 6.09 16.27
C PRO A 4 -15.61 7.31 16.02
N LEU A 5 -14.98 8.43 15.63
CA LEU A 5 -15.65 9.62 15.12
C LEU A 5 -15.38 9.68 13.60
N THR A 6 -16.41 9.50 12.79
CA THR A 6 -16.30 9.60 11.34
C THR A 6 -16.65 11.01 10.88
N LEU A 7 -15.73 11.66 10.16
CA LEU A 7 -15.90 12.99 9.58
C LEU A 7 -15.76 12.87 8.06
N LEU A 8 -16.82 13.19 7.33
CA LEU A 8 -16.82 13.22 5.88
C LEU A 8 -16.39 14.60 5.37
N LYS A 9 -15.99 14.69 4.10
CA LYS A 9 -15.54 15.92 3.44
C LYS A 9 -16.52 17.10 3.62
N ASN A 10 -17.82 16.82 3.74
CA ASN A 10 -18.87 17.85 3.89
C ASN A 10 -19.17 18.19 5.36
N ASP A 11 -18.68 17.42 6.32
CA ASP A 11 -18.91 17.64 7.75
C ASP A 11 -17.90 18.64 8.34
N ILE A 12 -16.78 18.87 7.65
CA ILE A 12 -15.67 19.71 8.11
C ILE A 12 -15.29 20.76 7.06
N GLN A 13 -14.53 21.76 7.48
CA GLN A 13 -14.07 22.86 6.63
C GLN A 13 -12.61 22.69 6.15
N LEU A 14 -12.04 21.51 6.34
CA LEU A 14 -10.67 21.16 5.95
C LEU A 14 -10.38 21.52 4.49
N GLY A 15 -9.35 22.32 4.28
CA GLY A 15 -8.92 22.78 2.95
C GLY A 15 -9.92 23.74 2.25
N LYS A 16 -10.91 24.27 2.98
CA LYS A 16 -11.86 25.29 2.50
C LYS A 16 -11.62 26.61 3.23
N SER A 17 -12.27 26.81 4.38
CA SER A 17 -12.13 27.98 5.24
C SER A 17 -11.21 27.71 6.44
N GLU A 18 -10.81 26.48 6.68
CA GLU A 18 -9.89 26.05 7.72
C GLU A 18 -8.65 25.43 7.11
N THR A 19 -7.47 25.79 7.61
CA THR A 19 -6.21 25.20 7.15
C THR A 19 -6.05 23.78 7.66
N VAL A 20 -5.22 22.97 6.98
CA VAL A 20 -4.89 21.61 7.45
C VAL A 20 -4.25 21.67 8.84
N ALA A 21 -3.36 22.63 9.07
CA ALA A 21 -2.69 22.84 10.34
C ALA A 21 -3.68 23.18 11.49
N ASP A 22 -4.66 24.07 11.24
CA ASP A 22 -5.66 24.43 12.26
C ASP A 22 -6.54 23.22 12.60
N THR A 23 -6.99 22.49 11.58
CA THR A 23 -7.75 21.24 11.76
C THR A 23 -6.97 20.22 12.59
N ALA A 24 -5.68 20.03 12.31
CA ALA A 24 -4.82 19.12 13.07
C ALA A 24 -4.73 19.52 14.54
N ASN A 25 -4.50 20.80 14.81
CA ASN A 25 -4.41 21.34 16.16
C ASN A 25 -5.72 21.20 16.95
N VAL A 26 -6.87 21.44 16.30
CA VAL A 26 -8.19 21.28 16.93
C VAL A 26 -8.48 19.82 17.23
N LEU A 27 -8.35 18.94 16.23
CA LEU A 27 -8.66 17.51 16.37
C LEU A 27 -7.77 16.83 17.42
N SER A 28 -6.53 17.22 17.51
CA SER A 28 -5.57 16.70 18.51
C SER A 28 -5.97 16.96 19.96
N ARG A 29 -6.92 17.91 20.23
CA ARG A 29 -7.36 18.23 21.59
C ARG A 29 -8.38 17.26 22.16
N PHE A 30 -9.02 16.47 21.32
CA PHE A 30 -10.09 15.55 21.76
C PHE A 30 -10.04 14.16 21.14
N LEU A 31 -9.07 13.88 20.25
CA LEU A 31 -8.85 12.57 19.66
C LEU A 31 -7.56 11.93 20.20
N GLY A 32 -7.53 10.61 20.29
CA GLY A 32 -6.32 9.85 20.64
C GLY A 32 -5.47 9.48 19.43
N ALA A 33 -6.06 9.48 18.23
CA ALA A 33 -5.40 9.27 16.94
C ALA A 33 -6.28 9.80 15.83
N ILE A 34 -5.68 10.08 14.67
CA ILE A 34 -6.37 10.52 13.46
C ILE A 34 -6.03 9.53 12.34
N THR A 35 -7.05 8.98 11.69
CA THR A 35 -6.90 8.22 10.45
C THR A 35 -7.41 9.07 9.29
N TYR A 36 -6.55 9.37 8.32
CA TYR A 36 -6.89 10.30 7.25
C TYR A 36 -6.71 9.66 5.87
N ARG A 37 -7.80 9.66 5.10
CA ARG A 37 -7.80 9.33 3.68
C ARG A 37 -7.96 10.62 2.88
N CYS A 38 -6.98 10.97 2.07
CA CYS A 38 -6.94 12.19 1.27
C CYS A 38 -6.60 11.88 -0.20
N PHE A 39 -6.64 12.89 -1.05
CA PHE A 39 -6.08 12.80 -2.39
C PHE A 39 -4.60 13.20 -2.33
N ALA A 40 -4.30 14.46 -2.05
CA ALA A 40 -2.92 14.93 -2.02
C ALA A 40 -2.15 14.40 -0.79
N HIS A 41 -1.02 13.73 -1.02
CA HIS A 41 -0.15 13.26 0.06
C HIS A 41 0.37 14.41 0.95
N ALA A 42 0.55 15.60 0.38
CA ALA A 42 0.94 16.78 1.12
C ALA A 42 -0.02 17.11 2.27
N ASP A 43 -1.34 16.87 2.10
CA ASP A 43 -2.34 17.16 3.12
C ASP A 43 -2.18 16.27 4.35
N VAL A 44 -1.94 14.96 4.16
CA VAL A 44 -1.72 14.06 5.31
C VAL A 44 -0.37 14.32 5.97
N ALA A 45 0.64 14.70 5.21
CA ALA A 45 1.95 15.09 5.76
C ALA A 45 1.85 16.38 6.60
N GLU A 46 1.12 17.40 6.12
CA GLU A 46 0.87 18.63 6.86
C GLU A 46 0.03 18.36 8.11
N LEU A 47 -1.01 17.52 8.02
CA LEU A 47 -1.82 17.12 9.15
C LEU A 47 -0.95 16.44 10.22
N ALA A 48 -0.09 15.53 9.83
CA ALA A 48 0.80 14.82 10.75
C ALA A 48 1.83 15.76 11.40
N ALA A 49 2.39 16.70 10.65
CA ALA A 49 3.38 17.65 11.16
C ALA A 49 2.80 18.63 12.21
N ASN A 50 1.49 18.88 12.19
CA ASN A 50 0.80 19.80 13.10
C ASN A 50 -0.06 19.09 14.16
N SER A 51 -0.12 17.76 14.14
CA SER A 51 -0.88 16.97 15.09
C SER A 51 -0.04 16.61 16.31
N SER A 52 -0.61 16.73 17.52
CA SER A 52 0.00 16.20 18.75
C SER A 52 -0.40 14.74 19.05
N VAL A 53 -1.20 14.13 18.21
CA VAL A 53 -1.59 12.72 18.28
C VAL A 53 -1.18 11.98 17.00
N PRO A 54 -1.02 10.65 17.03
CA PRO A 54 -0.67 9.90 15.84
C PRO A 54 -1.63 10.12 14.67
N VAL A 55 -1.06 10.28 13.47
CA VAL A 55 -1.80 10.34 12.21
C VAL A 55 -1.46 9.12 11.37
N LEU A 56 -2.49 8.35 11.03
CA LEU A 56 -2.38 7.18 10.16
C LEU A 56 -2.85 7.54 8.75
N ASN A 57 -1.96 7.42 7.77
CA ASN A 57 -2.34 7.55 6.36
C ASN A 57 -3.17 6.35 5.91
N ALA A 58 -4.48 6.53 5.74
CA ALA A 58 -5.37 5.47 5.26
C ALA A 58 -5.28 5.25 3.75
N LEU A 59 -4.92 6.29 3.00
CA LEU A 59 -4.58 6.33 1.59
C LEU A 59 -4.33 7.78 1.16
N SER A 60 -3.35 7.99 0.29
CA SER A 60 -3.15 9.21 -0.48
C SER A 60 -2.86 8.86 -1.95
N ASP A 61 -2.77 9.86 -2.83
CA ASP A 61 -2.37 9.68 -4.23
C ASP A 61 -1.01 8.99 -4.39
N LYS A 62 -0.11 9.15 -3.42
CA LYS A 62 1.28 8.68 -3.47
C LYS A 62 1.54 7.43 -2.63
N HIS A 63 0.76 7.17 -1.58
CA HIS A 63 1.01 6.13 -0.59
C HIS A 63 -0.25 5.43 -0.10
N HIS A 64 -0.12 4.11 0.17
CA HIS A 64 -1.14 3.28 0.80
C HIS A 64 -0.56 2.34 1.88
N PRO A 65 0.04 2.88 2.96
CA PRO A 65 0.82 2.08 3.92
C PRO A 65 -0.01 1.03 4.66
N CYS A 66 -1.30 1.31 4.91
CA CYS A 66 -2.20 0.33 5.54
C CYS A 66 -2.45 -0.90 4.66
N GLN A 67 -2.38 -0.74 3.32
CA GLN A 67 -2.46 -1.86 2.39
C GLN A 67 -1.19 -2.69 2.45
N ALA A 68 -0.03 -2.06 2.28
CA ALA A 68 1.26 -2.76 2.30
C ALA A 68 1.49 -3.54 3.61
N ALA A 69 1.07 -3.00 4.76
CA ALA A 69 1.15 -3.71 6.03
C ALA A 69 0.29 -4.99 6.05
N ALA A 70 -0.93 -4.93 5.51
CA ALA A 70 -1.81 -6.09 5.39
C ALA A 70 -1.30 -7.10 4.35
N ASP A 71 -0.75 -6.61 3.23
CA ASP A 71 -0.18 -7.43 2.18
C ASP A 71 0.96 -8.30 2.71
N LEU A 72 1.92 -7.67 3.39
CA LEU A 72 3.04 -8.40 3.96
C LEU A 72 2.63 -9.32 5.11
N MET A 73 1.65 -8.92 5.93
CA MET A 73 1.07 -9.81 6.93
C MET A 73 0.53 -11.07 6.26
N THR A 74 -0.25 -10.93 5.18
CA THR A 74 -0.84 -12.04 4.42
C THR A 74 0.23 -12.93 3.78
N VAL A 75 1.23 -12.32 3.14
CA VAL A 75 2.36 -13.06 2.54
C VAL A 75 3.09 -13.89 3.60
N LEU A 76 3.37 -13.29 4.76
CA LEU A 76 4.11 -13.95 5.85
C LEU A 76 3.29 -15.02 6.59
N GLU A 77 1.97 -14.95 6.55
CA GLU A 77 1.08 -16.01 7.06
C GLU A 77 0.99 -17.18 6.08
N HIS A 78 1.00 -16.88 4.77
CA HIS A 78 0.86 -17.89 3.72
C HIS A 78 2.18 -18.63 3.45
N PHE A 79 3.31 -17.92 3.48
CA PHE A 79 4.64 -18.46 3.19
C PHE A 79 5.53 -18.44 4.44
N THR A 80 6.04 -19.61 4.83
CA THR A 80 6.87 -19.75 6.03
C THR A 80 8.35 -19.38 5.83
N ALA A 81 8.87 -19.50 4.61
CA ALA A 81 10.27 -19.25 4.26
C ALA A 81 10.46 -17.84 3.70
N ARG A 82 10.93 -16.90 4.51
CA ARG A 82 11.11 -15.49 4.09
C ARG A 82 12.25 -15.28 3.10
N ASN A 83 13.35 -16.02 3.25
CA ASN A 83 14.59 -15.80 2.51
C ASN A 83 14.54 -16.25 1.04
N GLU A 84 13.44 -16.86 0.63
CA GLU A 84 13.22 -17.36 -0.74
C GLU A 84 11.95 -16.77 -1.36
N LEU A 85 11.40 -15.73 -0.73
CA LEU A 85 10.20 -15.08 -1.22
C LEU A 85 10.53 -14.07 -2.30
N LYS A 86 9.80 -14.20 -3.39
CA LYS A 86 9.77 -13.24 -4.48
C LYS A 86 8.33 -12.79 -4.71
N VAL A 87 8.12 -11.50 -4.65
CA VAL A 87 6.84 -10.85 -4.93
C VAL A 87 6.93 -10.14 -6.27
N SER A 88 5.94 -10.30 -7.12
CA SER A 88 5.87 -9.63 -8.40
C SER A 88 4.62 -8.77 -8.52
N TRP A 89 4.84 -7.57 -9.04
CA TRP A 89 3.78 -6.63 -9.41
C TRP A 89 3.61 -6.57 -10.92
N VAL A 90 2.36 -6.55 -11.38
CA VAL A 90 2.02 -6.35 -12.80
C VAL A 90 0.94 -5.29 -12.90
N GLY A 91 1.26 -4.12 -13.43
CA GLY A 91 0.28 -3.04 -13.55
C GLY A 91 0.86 -1.64 -13.55
N ASP A 92 0.08 -0.69 -13.07
CA ASP A 92 0.41 0.73 -13.00
C ASP A 92 1.43 1.03 -11.89
N GLY A 93 2.26 2.05 -12.11
CA GLY A 93 3.19 2.58 -11.11
C GLY A 93 2.50 3.44 -10.05
N ASN A 94 1.50 2.90 -9.36
CA ASN A 94 0.61 3.61 -8.46
C ASN A 94 1.04 3.61 -6.99
N ASN A 95 0.21 4.19 -6.13
CA ASN A 95 0.43 4.32 -4.68
C ASN A 95 0.51 2.96 -3.94
N VAL A 96 -0.16 1.91 -4.43
CA VAL A 96 -0.11 0.56 -3.83
C VAL A 96 1.25 -0.07 -4.13
N LEU A 97 1.71 -0.01 -5.39
CA LEU A 97 3.04 -0.45 -5.78
C LEU A 97 4.12 0.25 -4.94
N HIS A 98 4.00 1.57 -4.73
CA HIS A 98 5.00 2.34 -4.00
C HIS A 98 5.26 1.79 -2.60
N ASP A 99 4.23 1.56 -1.82
CA ASP A 99 4.41 1.09 -0.45
C ASP A 99 4.72 -0.41 -0.37
N LEU A 100 4.24 -1.20 -1.32
CA LEU A 100 4.57 -2.62 -1.39
C LEU A 100 6.07 -2.82 -1.68
N MET A 101 6.65 -2.09 -2.64
CA MET A 101 8.08 -2.19 -2.94
C MET A 101 8.95 -1.69 -1.78
N LEU A 102 8.58 -0.58 -1.12
CA LEU A 102 9.29 -0.11 0.08
C LEU A 102 9.28 -1.17 1.18
N ALA A 103 8.13 -1.77 1.43
CA ALA A 103 7.93 -2.74 2.47
C ALA A 103 8.67 -4.07 2.17
N CYS A 104 8.69 -4.53 0.92
CA CYS A 104 9.50 -5.67 0.48
C CYS A 104 10.99 -5.40 0.68
N GLY A 105 11.48 -4.21 0.28
CA GLY A 105 12.87 -3.82 0.49
C GLY A 105 13.28 -3.78 1.97
N ILE A 106 12.43 -3.24 2.85
CA ILE A 106 12.67 -3.22 4.30
C ILE A 106 12.75 -4.63 4.89
N LEU A 107 11.94 -5.57 4.40
CA LEU A 107 11.92 -6.94 4.90
C LEU A 107 12.91 -7.90 4.21
N GLY A 108 13.68 -7.42 3.22
CA GLY A 108 14.61 -8.25 2.47
C GLY A 108 13.91 -9.30 1.59
N ILE A 109 12.78 -8.94 1.00
CA ILE A 109 12.01 -9.77 0.06
C ILE A 109 12.31 -9.30 -1.36
N ASP A 110 12.65 -10.22 -2.26
CA ASP A 110 12.87 -9.92 -3.67
C ASP A 110 11.59 -9.39 -4.31
N PHE A 111 11.71 -8.28 -5.05
CA PHE A 111 10.56 -7.61 -5.63
C PHE A 111 10.79 -7.27 -7.10
N HIS A 112 10.01 -7.90 -7.98
CA HIS A 112 10.02 -7.63 -9.40
C HIS A 112 8.73 -6.91 -9.82
N TYR A 113 8.83 -5.93 -10.72
CA TYR A 113 7.63 -5.18 -11.10
C TYR A 113 7.64 -4.84 -12.59
N ALA A 114 6.50 -5.11 -13.23
CA ALA A 114 6.27 -4.78 -14.62
C ALA A 114 5.22 -3.68 -14.76
N PHE A 115 5.53 -2.72 -15.60
CA PHE A 115 4.67 -1.58 -15.91
C PHE A 115 4.77 -1.19 -17.39
N PRO A 116 3.70 -0.67 -18.02
CA PRO A 116 3.75 -0.12 -19.37
C PRO A 116 4.62 1.14 -19.41
N LYS A 117 5.24 1.40 -20.56
CA LYS A 117 5.97 2.66 -20.78
C LYS A 117 5.05 3.87 -20.60
N GLY A 118 5.50 4.85 -19.80
CA GLY A 118 4.74 6.04 -19.45
C GLY A 118 3.95 5.91 -18.14
N PHE A 119 3.97 4.72 -17.51
CA PHE A 119 3.30 4.44 -16.24
C PHE A 119 4.28 3.92 -15.18
N GLU A 120 5.49 4.49 -15.21
CA GLU A 120 6.55 4.18 -14.27
C GLU A 120 6.21 4.63 -12.85
N PRO A 121 6.61 3.87 -11.80
CA PRO A 121 6.51 4.34 -10.42
C PRO A 121 7.39 5.58 -10.16
N ASP A 122 7.10 6.30 -9.07
CA ASP A 122 7.88 7.47 -8.64
C ASP A 122 9.36 7.10 -8.45
N LYS A 123 10.25 7.78 -9.17
CA LYS A 123 11.69 7.49 -9.17
C LYS A 123 12.35 7.65 -7.81
N GLY A 124 11.85 8.58 -6.99
CA GLY A 124 12.37 8.80 -5.65
C GLY A 124 11.99 7.65 -4.69
N ILE A 125 10.80 7.07 -4.89
CA ILE A 125 10.36 5.90 -4.13
C ILE A 125 11.13 4.66 -4.58
N VAL A 126 11.30 4.46 -5.89
CA VAL A 126 12.11 3.36 -6.43
C VAL A 126 13.52 3.38 -5.83
N ALA A 127 14.21 4.53 -5.89
CA ALA A 127 15.55 4.66 -5.33
C ALA A 127 15.61 4.31 -3.84
N ARG A 128 14.62 4.73 -3.04
CA ARG A 128 14.54 4.38 -1.61
C ARG A 128 14.30 2.88 -1.40
N ALA A 129 13.46 2.26 -2.22
CA ALA A 129 13.20 0.83 -2.15
C ALA A 129 14.44 0.00 -2.50
N GLU A 130 15.19 0.43 -3.53
CA GLU A 130 16.48 -0.15 -3.92
C GLU A 130 17.53 -0.04 -2.80
N ASP A 131 17.60 1.11 -2.12
CA ASP A 131 18.49 1.31 -0.97
C ASP A 131 18.14 0.33 0.17
N PHE A 132 16.86 0.21 0.54
CA PHE A 132 16.42 -0.75 1.55
C PHE A 132 16.68 -2.20 1.13
N ALA A 133 16.40 -2.56 -0.11
CA ALA A 133 16.66 -3.89 -0.63
C ALA A 133 18.16 -4.25 -0.54
N LYS A 134 19.03 -3.32 -0.94
CA LYS A 134 20.48 -3.49 -0.82
C LYS A 134 20.95 -3.65 0.62
N GLU A 135 20.39 -2.88 1.56
CA GLU A 135 20.73 -2.98 2.99
C GLU A 135 20.27 -4.32 3.58
N ASN A 136 19.16 -4.87 3.12
CA ASN A 136 18.55 -6.09 3.66
C ASN A 136 18.80 -7.35 2.80
N GLY A 137 19.60 -7.23 1.72
CA GLY A 137 20.07 -8.37 0.94
C GLY A 137 19.04 -8.95 -0.02
N SER A 138 18.12 -8.12 -0.53
CA SER A 138 17.17 -8.48 -1.57
C SER A 138 17.38 -7.64 -2.85
N GLU A 139 16.64 -7.96 -3.91
CA GLU A 139 16.72 -7.25 -5.18
C GLU A 139 15.39 -6.56 -5.54
N MET A 140 15.51 -5.45 -6.29
CA MET A 140 14.39 -4.73 -6.91
C MET A 140 14.62 -4.68 -8.42
N VAL A 141 13.71 -5.29 -9.21
CA VAL A 141 13.88 -5.36 -10.67
C VAL A 141 12.65 -4.83 -11.38
N GLY A 142 12.80 -3.70 -12.07
CA GLY A 142 11.75 -3.10 -12.91
C GLY A 142 11.90 -3.50 -14.37
N THR A 143 10.80 -3.83 -15.03
CA THR A 143 10.77 -4.23 -16.45
C THR A 143 9.50 -3.73 -17.14
N ASN A 144 9.46 -3.80 -18.47
CA ASN A 144 8.24 -3.61 -19.25
C ASN A 144 7.62 -4.93 -19.74
N ASP A 145 8.16 -6.07 -19.32
CA ASP A 145 7.67 -7.41 -19.68
C ASP A 145 7.06 -8.10 -18.46
N PRO A 146 5.72 -8.30 -18.42
CA PRO A 146 5.06 -9.01 -17.32
C PRO A 146 5.59 -10.42 -17.08
N LYS A 147 5.97 -11.15 -18.14
CA LYS A 147 6.49 -12.51 -18.01
C LYS A 147 7.85 -12.55 -17.33
N GLU A 148 8.71 -11.56 -17.63
CA GLU A 148 9.99 -11.40 -16.96
C GLU A 148 9.80 -11.11 -15.46
N ALA A 149 8.86 -10.26 -15.10
CA ALA A 149 8.59 -9.93 -13.70
C ALA A 149 8.03 -11.12 -12.90
N VAL A 150 7.11 -11.88 -13.51
CA VAL A 150 6.39 -12.99 -12.84
C VAL A 150 7.23 -14.28 -12.80
N LYS A 151 8.29 -14.37 -13.59
CA LYS A 151 9.11 -15.58 -13.67
C LYS A 151 9.61 -16.02 -12.31
N ASP A 152 9.35 -17.28 -11.95
CA ASP A 152 9.78 -17.91 -10.68
C ASP A 152 9.32 -17.15 -9.42
N THR A 153 8.19 -16.43 -9.48
CA THR A 153 7.64 -15.69 -8.34
C THR A 153 6.76 -16.56 -7.44
N ASN A 154 6.70 -16.19 -6.16
CA ASN A 154 5.77 -16.80 -5.20
C ASN A 154 4.45 -16.02 -5.11
N VAL A 155 4.48 -14.71 -5.31
CA VAL A 155 3.30 -13.86 -5.20
C VAL A 155 3.16 -13.00 -6.44
N ILE A 156 2.00 -13.07 -7.09
CA ILE A 156 1.62 -12.19 -8.19
C ILE A 156 0.60 -11.19 -7.65
N TYR A 157 0.90 -9.92 -7.79
CA TYR A 157 0.05 -8.82 -7.32
C TYR A 157 -0.30 -7.89 -8.48
N THR A 158 -1.56 -7.48 -8.56
CA THR A 158 -2.01 -6.41 -9.46
C THR A 158 -3.04 -5.50 -8.80
N ASP A 159 -3.29 -4.37 -9.40
CA ASP A 159 -4.34 -3.42 -9.01
C ASP A 159 -5.04 -2.90 -10.27
N VAL A 160 -6.14 -2.19 -10.10
CA VAL A 160 -6.88 -1.58 -11.20
C VAL A 160 -5.97 -0.72 -12.09
N PHE A 161 -6.14 -0.83 -13.40
CA PHE A 161 -5.36 -0.03 -14.35
C PHE A 161 -5.80 1.44 -14.38
N ILE A 162 -7.07 1.71 -14.03
CA ILE A 162 -7.60 3.07 -13.89
C ILE A 162 -7.83 3.33 -12.41
N SER A 163 -6.96 4.14 -11.82
CA SER A 163 -7.04 4.51 -10.41
C SER A 163 -8.10 5.58 -10.15
N MET A 164 -8.43 5.79 -8.88
CA MET A 164 -9.37 6.82 -8.45
C MET A 164 -8.90 8.22 -8.90
N GLY A 165 -9.79 8.96 -9.60
CA GLY A 165 -9.48 10.29 -10.17
C GLY A 165 -8.98 10.24 -11.62
N GLU A 166 -8.90 9.04 -12.24
CA GLU A 166 -8.48 8.82 -13.62
C GLU A 166 -9.61 8.27 -14.51
N GLU A 167 -10.87 8.33 -14.06
CA GLU A 167 -12.03 7.71 -14.71
C GLU A 167 -12.26 8.18 -16.15
N ASP A 168 -11.75 9.37 -16.50
CA ASP A 168 -11.82 9.93 -17.86
C ASP A 168 -10.70 9.44 -18.79
N MET A 169 -9.73 8.68 -18.28
CA MET A 169 -8.54 8.19 -19.02
C MET A 169 -8.79 6.84 -19.70
N LYS A 170 -9.86 6.70 -20.48
CA LYS A 170 -10.18 5.44 -21.18
C LYS A 170 -9.07 4.96 -22.13
N ASP A 171 -8.29 5.89 -22.68
CA ASP A 171 -7.16 5.57 -23.54
C ASP A 171 -6.01 4.91 -22.77
N LYS A 172 -6.00 5.03 -21.44
CA LYS A 172 -5.02 4.39 -20.56
C LYS A 172 -5.07 2.85 -20.69
N LEU A 173 -6.27 2.26 -20.78
CA LEU A 173 -6.42 0.80 -20.91
C LEU A 173 -5.66 0.21 -22.11
N ALA A 174 -5.55 0.95 -23.22
CA ALA A 174 -4.82 0.48 -24.38
C ALA A 174 -3.30 0.33 -24.12
N ALA A 175 -2.76 1.10 -23.18
CA ALA A 175 -1.34 0.98 -22.81
C ALA A 175 -1.07 -0.28 -21.97
N PHE A 176 -2.10 -0.84 -21.35
CA PHE A 176 -2.00 -2.05 -20.51
C PHE A 176 -2.29 -3.34 -21.28
N ASP A 177 -2.38 -3.28 -22.61
CA ASP A 177 -2.48 -4.51 -23.42
C ASP A 177 -1.26 -5.41 -23.15
N GLY A 178 -1.55 -6.68 -22.80
CA GLY A 178 -0.53 -7.65 -22.38
C GLY A 178 -0.16 -7.65 -20.89
N PHE A 179 -0.72 -6.73 -20.06
CA PHE A 179 -0.47 -6.66 -18.62
C PHE A 179 -1.57 -7.35 -17.78
N GLN A 180 -2.59 -7.92 -18.39
CA GLN A 180 -3.62 -8.67 -17.68
C GLN A 180 -3.04 -9.90 -17.00
N VAL A 181 -3.30 -10.09 -15.71
CA VAL A 181 -2.96 -11.32 -14.99
C VAL A 181 -3.98 -12.40 -15.36
N ASN A 182 -3.54 -13.35 -16.14
CA ASN A 182 -4.29 -14.51 -16.63
C ASN A 182 -3.50 -15.79 -16.39
N MET A 183 -4.08 -16.95 -16.68
CA MET A 183 -3.45 -18.24 -16.43
C MET A 183 -2.19 -18.50 -17.27
N ASP A 184 -2.05 -17.86 -18.44
CA ASP A 184 -0.82 -17.97 -19.26
C ASP A 184 0.34 -17.22 -18.56
N LEU A 185 0.07 -16.03 -18.01
CA LEU A 185 1.07 -15.29 -17.23
C LEU A 185 1.42 -16.02 -15.93
N VAL A 186 0.41 -16.54 -15.23
CA VAL A 186 0.59 -17.30 -13.98
C VAL A 186 1.45 -18.56 -14.19
N SER A 187 1.44 -19.15 -15.38
CA SER A 187 2.26 -20.34 -15.69
C SER A 187 3.78 -20.10 -15.65
N GLU A 188 4.22 -18.84 -15.62
CA GLU A 188 5.64 -18.47 -15.46
C GLU A 188 6.08 -18.43 -13.98
N ALA A 189 5.13 -18.45 -13.04
CA ALA A 189 5.40 -18.41 -11.60
C ALA A 189 5.78 -19.79 -11.04
N ASN A 190 6.18 -19.82 -9.76
CA ASN A 190 6.42 -21.05 -9.02
C ASN A 190 5.16 -21.91 -8.88
N ASP A 191 5.30 -23.22 -8.71
CA ASP A 191 4.16 -24.14 -8.52
C ASP A 191 3.27 -23.77 -7.32
N ASN A 192 3.84 -23.15 -6.28
CA ASN A 192 3.16 -22.71 -5.06
C ASN A 192 2.84 -21.21 -5.06
N TRP A 193 2.55 -20.64 -6.23
CA TRP A 193 2.20 -19.23 -6.35
C TRP A 193 0.93 -18.85 -5.58
N ALA A 194 0.83 -17.59 -5.18
CA ALA A 194 -0.38 -16.97 -4.66
C ALA A 194 -0.72 -15.70 -5.46
N PHE A 195 -2.02 -15.40 -5.59
CA PHE A 195 -2.50 -14.17 -6.22
C PHE A 195 -3.06 -13.21 -5.18
N MET A 196 -2.70 -11.93 -5.32
CA MET A 196 -3.12 -10.83 -4.45
C MET A 196 -3.66 -9.65 -5.25
N HIS A 197 -4.61 -8.93 -4.68
CA HIS A 197 -5.21 -7.71 -5.22
C HIS A 197 -5.82 -6.89 -4.08
N CYS A 198 -5.57 -5.59 -4.03
CA CYS A 198 -6.09 -4.74 -2.94
C CYS A 198 -7.61 -4.56 -2.94
N LEU A 199 -8.29 -4.98 -4.01
CA LEU A 199 -9.72 -4.84 -4.23
C LEU A 199 -10.24 -3.36 -4.21
N PRO A 200 -11.32 -3.05 -4.97
CA PRO A 200 -12.09 -3.95 -5.85
C PRO A 200 -11.34 -4.29 -7.15
N ALA A 201 -11.54 -5.48 -7.70
CA ALA A 201 -10.96 -5.90 -8.97
C ALA A 201 -11.93 -5.67 -10.14
N HIS A 202 -11.42 -5.20 -11.28
CA HIS A 202 -12.16 -5.12 -12.54
C HIS A 202 -11.87 -6.38 -13.38
N ARG A 203 -12.66 -7.42 -13.12
CA ARG A 203 -12.51 -8.71 -13.81
C ARG A 203 -12.66 -8.58 -15.31
N GLY A 204 -11.70 -9.08 -16.05
CA GLY A 204 -11.60 -8.94 -17.50
C GLY A 204 -10.68 -7.81 -17.95
N ASP A 205 -10.36 -6.84 -17.07
CA ASP A 205 -9.38 -5.80 -17.33
C ASP A 205 -7.99 -6.23 -16.81
N GLU A 206 -7.67 -5.96 -15.54
CA GLU A 206 -6.35 -6.27 -14.96
C GLU A 206 -6.18 -7.75 -14.55
N VAL A 207 -7.28 -8.48 -14.33
CA VAL A 207 -7.24 -9.89 -13.91
C VAL A 207 -8.42 -10.67 -14.49
N THR A 208 -8.19 -11.94 -14.85
CA THR A 208 -9.24 -12.84 -15.31
C THR A 208 -9.99 -13.51 -14.14
N ASP A 209 -11.26 -13.93 -14.39
CA ASP A 209 -12.02 -14.72 -13.43
C ASP A 209 -11.29 -16.00 -13.02
N ALA A 210 -10.60 -16.65 -13.98
CA ALA A 210 -9.87 -17.88 -13.71
C ALA A 210 -8.76 -17.73 -12.68
N VAL A 211 -8.11 -16.56 -12.60
CA VAL A 211 -7.10 -16.24 -11.59
C VAL A 211 -7.75 -15.79 -10.28
N MET A 212 -8.74 -14.88 -10.38
CA MET A 212 -9.44 -14.36 -9.19
C MET A 212 -10.11 -15.45 -8.35
N ASP A 213 -10.71 -16.44 -9.01
CA ASP A 213 -11.45 -17.53 -8.36
C ASP A 213 -10.61 -18.81 -8.18
N HIS A 214 -9.29 -18.73 -8.49
CA HIS A 214 -8.38 -19.86 -8.31
C HIS A 214 -8.17 -20.16 -6.80
N ALA A 215 -7.88 -21.43 -6.49
CA ALA A 215 -7.59 -21.85 -5.11
C ALA A 215 -6.35 -21.15 -4.50
N ASN A 216 -5.44 -20.65 -5.34
CA ASN A 216 -4.25 -19.89 -4.94
C ASN A 216 -4.52 -18.38 -4.83
N SER A 217 -5.73 -17.92 -5.07
CA SER A 217 -6.11 -16.52 -4.81
C SER A 217 -6.34 -16.32 -3.32
N ILE A 218 -5.56 -15.43 -2.72
CA ILE A 218 -5.62 -15.11 -1.28
C ILE A 218 -6.15 -13.69 -1.03
N VAL A 219 -6.87 -13.13 -2.01
CA VAL A 219 -7.37 -11.76 -1.96
C VAL A 219 -8.33 -11.47 -0.80
N PHE A 220 -9.09 -12.49 -0.35
CA PHE A 220 -10.02 -12.31 0.76
C PHE A 220 -9.33 -12.38 2.11
N ASP A 221 -8.33 -13.23 2.28
CA ASP A 221 -7.46 -13.26 3.46
C ASP A 221 -6.69 -11.93 3.58
N GLN A 222 -6.18 -11.43 2.44
CA GLN A 222 -5.57 -10.11 2.32
C GLN A 222 -6.54 -8.99 2.74
N ALA A 223 -7.79 -9.04 2.30
CA ALA A 223 -8.80 -8.05 2.65
C ALA A 223 -9.15 -8.09 4.15
N GLU A 224 -9.25 -9.28 4.75
CA GLU A 224 -9.44 -9.45 6.19
C GLU A 224 -8.26 -8.88 6.98
N ASN A 225 -7.03 -9.15 6.55
CA ASN A 225 -5.81 -8.67 7.19
C ASN A 225 -5.69 -7.14 7.22
N ARG A 226 -6.45 -6.41 6.39
CA ARG A 226 -6.58 -4.95 6.50
C ARG A 226 -7.10 -4.52 7.87
N MET A 227 -8.02 -5.25 8.43
CA MET A 227 -8.55 -4.96 9.77
C MET A 227 -7.48 -5.21 10.84
N TRP A 228 -6.83 -6.36 10.82
CA TRP A 228 -5.85 -6.77 11.81
C TRP A 228 -4.59 -5.89 11.80
N ALA A 229 -4.06 -5.61 10.62
CA ALA A 229 -2.90 -4.74 10.44
C ALA A 229 -3.18 -3.32 10.95
N GLN A 230 -4.33 -2.73 10.60
CA GLN A 230 -4.69 -1.38 11.05
C GLN A 230 -4.97 -1.31 12.56
N MET A 231 -5.60 -2.35 13.14
CA MET A 231 -5.77 -2.44 14.60
C MET A 231 -4.41 -2.46 15.32
N SER A 232 -3.46 -3.25 14.82
CA SER A 232 -2.11 -3.35 15.39
C SER A 232 -1.33 -2.05 15.25
N LEU A 233 -1.40 -1.40 14.09
CA LEU A 233 -0.77 -0.10 13.84
C LEU A 233 -1.33 0.97 14.76
N LEU A 234 -2.64 1.08 14.90
CA LEU A 234 -3.27 2.05 15.79
C LEU A 234 -2.89 1.81 17.25
N ALA A 235 -2.93 0.55 17.72
CA ALA A 235 -2.53 0.21 19.08
C ALA A 235 -1.07 0.60 19.34
N TYR A 236 -0.17 0.23 18.43
CA TYR A 236 1.26 0.56 18.53
C TYR A 236 1.51 2.08 18.57
N LEU A 237 0.86 2.83 17.68
CA LEU A 237 1.05 4.28 17.59
C LEU A 237 0.51 5.01 18.81
N VAL A 238 -0.66 4.62 19.33
CA VAL A 238 -1.25 5.23 20.53
C VAL A 238 -0.42 4.93 21.78
N ASP A 239 0.03 3.68 21.94
CA ASP A 239 0.86 3.29 23.09
C ASP A 239 2.20 4.03 23.10
N ASN A 240 2.84 4.18 21.93
CA ASN A 240 4.13 4.89 21.82
C ASN A 240 3.98 6.42 21.94
N ALA A 241 2.87 7.00 21.48
CA ALA A 241 2.60 8.42 21.71
C ALA A 241 2.44 8.75 23.20
N CYS A 242 1.82 7.86 23.97
CA CYS A 242 1.68 8.01 25.42
C CYS A 242 3.05 7.97 26.14
N LEU A 243 3.99 7.13 25.68
CA LEU A 243 5.35 7.05 26.23
C LEU A 243 6.18 8.32 25.96
N LEU A 244 6.04 8.92 24.77
CA LEU A 244 6.71 10.17 24.41
C LEU A 244 6.21 11.35 25.27
N TYR A 245 4.93 11.38 25.62
CA TYR A 245 4.36 12.42 26.48
C TYR A 245 4.83 12.34 27.94
N THR A 246 5.05 11.12 28.44
CA THR A 246 5.54 10.90 29.81
C THR A 246 7.03 11.20 29.97
N SER A 247 7.85 11.05 28.92
CA SER A 247 9.28 11.37 28.96
C SER A 247 9.56 12.88 28.98
N HIS A 248 8.74 13.69 28.30
CA HIS A 248 8.87 15.15 28.33
C HIS A 248 8.38 15.79 29.63
N ALA A 249 7.44 15.15 30.33
CA ALA A 249 6.96 15.62 31.61
C ALA A 249 7.95 15.35 32.79
N ALA A 250 8.92 14.47 32.58
CA ALA A 250 9.93 14.14 33.58
C ALA A 250 11.17 15.05 33.54
N ASP A 251 11.38 15.78 32.45
CA ASP A 251 12.52 16.71 32.30
C ASP A 251 12.23 18.13 32.81
N ASP A 252 10.97 18.44 33.20
CA ASP A 252 10.55 19.75 33.72
C ASP A 252 10.40 19.77 35.25
N THR A 253 10.90 18.77 35.98
CA THR A 253 10.97 18.76 37.46
C THR A 253 12.42 18.61 37.95
#